data_f275ab3cf45e395adad060480a5f66b1
#
_entry.id   f275ab3cf45e395adad060480a5f66b1
#
_cell.length_a   1.000
_cell.length_b   1.000
_cell.length_c   1.000
_cell.angle_alpha   90.00
_cell.angle_beta   90.00
_cell.angle_gamma   90.00
#
_symmetry.space_group_name_H-M   'P 1'
#
loop_
_entity.id
_entity.type
_entity.pdbx_description
1 polymer ?
#
loop_
_entity_poly.entity_id
_entity_poly.type
_entity_poly.pdbx_seq_one_letter_code
_entity_poly.pdbx_strand_id
1 'polypeptide(L)'
;MPKGCYTSLSTQKVTFVNFLYGNFEHSMSISGIFPIDKWNFKSQSVLANLPAEDLAILTAHQSEQVYGKGEVIFREGAYPSGIFYVKKGKAKKYKVTKDGGEQIIYVANPGELLGYHAVLEGDRYPDSAASLENSTIVFIPKEDFLEVLQRSPVLSSRLLKTLSHEFAVMVNSLTLFTQRTVRERLALQLVVLREKYKVDFQPGMPVEINLSREDLANLVGSTRENIVRILSEFKEAGILETKGRKIIVQNVVALIDIANYK
;
A
#
# COMPACT_ATOMS: atom_id res chain seq x y z
N MET A 1 44.52 -33.90 -36.28
CA MET A 1 44.08 -33.19 -35.05
C MET A 1 43.54 -31.81 -35.43
N PRO A 2 42.26 -31.53 -35.42
CA PRO A 2 41.75 -30.19 -35.53
C PRO A 2 41.38 -29.67 -34.15
N LYS A 3 41.83 -28.47 -33.81
CA LYS A 3 41.47 -27.71 -32.61
C LYS A 3 40.06 -27.16 -32.77
N GLY A 4 39.20 -27.51 -31.84
CA GLY A 4 37.80 -27.12 -31.82
C GLY A 4 37.59 -25.65 -31.46
N CYS A 5 36.61 -25.10 -32.10
CA CYS A 5 36.02 -23.78 -31.92
C CYS A 5 35.08 -23.80 -30.68
N TYR A 6 35.49 -23.18 -29.61
CA TYR A 6 34.63 -22.89 -28.45
C TYR A 6 34.65 -21.38 -28.16
N THR A 7 33.88 -20.62 -28.93
CA THR A 7 33.51 -19.25 -28.56
C THR A 7 32.37 -18.78 -29.48
N SER A 8 31.10 -18.99 -29.13
CA SER A 8 29.98 -18.15 -29.63
C SER A 8 28.62 -18.38 -29.00
N LEU A 9 28.50 -19.19 -27.92
CA LEU A 9 27.20 -19.52 -27.32
C LEU A 9 26.82 -18.65 -26.11
N SER A 10 27.74 -17.88 -25.53
CA SER A 10 27.46 -17.05 -24.35
C SER A 10 26.88 -15.67 -24.69
N THR A 11 27.29 -15.08 -25.79
CA THR A 11 26.88 -13.73 -26.18
C THR A 11 25.48 -13.68 -26.78
N GLN A 12 25.07 -14.71 -27.52
CA GLN A 12 23.69 -14.77 -28.05
C GLN A 12 22.64 -15.05 -27.00
N LYS A 13 22.94 -15.83 -25.95
CA LYS A 13 21.99 -16.05 -24.84
C LYS A 13 21.75 -14.78 -24.01
N VAL A 14 22.78 -13.97 -23.79
CA VAL A 14 22.64 -12.69 -23.04
C VAL A 14 21.84 -11.67 -23.87
N THR A 15 22.04 -11.61 -25.19
CA THR A 15 21.26 -10.69 -26.05
C THR A 15 19.80 -11.12 -26.21
N PHE A 16 19.52 -12.42 -26.25
CA PHE A 16 18.15 -12.95 -26.34
C PHE A 16 17.38 -12.77 -25.03
N VAL A 17 18.04 -12.92 -23.88
CA VAL A 17 17.49 -12.64 -22.56
C VAL A 17 17.16 -11.14 -22.42
N ASN A 18 18.06 -10.24 -22.83
CA ASN A 18 17.81 -8.79 -22.79
C ASN A 18 16.69 -8.34 -23.76
N PHE A 19 16.52 -9.01 -24.91
CA PHE A 19 15.42 -8.73 -25.83
C PHE A 19 14.05 -9.19 -25.29
N LEU A 20 14.01 -10.29 -24.53
CA LEU A 20 12.78 -10.77 -23.88
C LEU A 20 12.44 -9.98 -22.61
N TYR A 21 13.42 -9.41 -21.90
CA TYR A 21 13.20 -8.67 -20.67
C TYR A 21 13.01 -7.15 -20.87
N GLY A 22 13.46 -6.57 -22.00
CA GLY A 22 13.41 -5.13 -22.24
C GLY A 22 12.01 -4.52 -22.35
N ASN A 23 10.98 -5.32 -22.65
CA ASN A 23 9.58 -4.85 -22.75
C ASN A 23 8.65 -5.40 -21.64
N PHE A 24 9.16 -6.23 -20.71
CA PHE A 24 8.37 -6.88 -19.68
C PHE A 24 8.51 -6.26 -18.28
N GLU A 25 9.46 -5.36 -18.05
CA GLU A 25 9.75 -4.81 -16.71
C GLU A 25 8.60 -4.00 -16.12
N HIS A 26 7.76 -3.38 -16.96
CA HIS A 26 6.61 -2.59 -16.48
C HIS A 26 5.46 -3.43 -15.90
N SER A 27 5.38 -4.71 -16.25
CA SER A 27 4.28 -5.60 -15.86
C SER A 27 4.67 -6.69 -14.88
N MET A 28 5.94 -6.79 -14.49
CA MET A 28 6.45 -7.91 -13.72
C MET A 28 5.77 -7.99 -12.35
N SER A 29 5.15 -9.15 -12.08
CA SER A 29 4.75 -9.50 -10.72
C SER A 29 6.00 -9.66 -9.87
N ILE A 30 6.09 -8.96 -8.74
CA ILE A 30 7.19 -9.11 -7.79
C ILE A 30 7.05 -10.33 -6.88
N SER A 31 5.96 -11.10 -7.04
CA SER A 31 5.76 -12.37 -6.35
C SER A 31 6.90 -13.34 -6.70
N GLY A 32 7.59 -13.79 -5.68
CA GLY A 32 8.76 -14.68 -5.82
C GLY A 32 10.12 -13.98 -5.80
N ILE A 33 10.21 -12.67 -6.08
CA ILE A 33 11.46 -11.91 -5.99
C ILE A 33 11.50 -10.98 -4.77
N PHE A 34 10.34 -10.61 -4.23
CA PHE A 34 10.25 -9.74 -3.06
C PHE A 34 9.07 -10.16 -2.16
N PRO A 35 9.26 -10.28 -0.83
CA PRO A 35 8.21 -10.68 0.11
C PRO A 35 7.28 -9.50 0.44
N ILE A 36 6.53 -9.02 -0.56
CA ILE A 36 5.66 -7.83 -0.45
C ILE A 36 4.68 -7.92 0.71
N ASP A 37 4.19 -9.13 1.02
CA ASP A 37 3.22 -9.35 2.09
C ASP A 37 3.77 -9.01 3.50
N LYS A 38 5.09 -8.99 3.67
CA LYS A 38 5.71 -8.53 4.93
C LYS A 38 5.60 -7.02 5.15
N TRP A 39 5.21 -6.26 4.12
CA TRP A 39 5.23 -4.78 4.08
C TRP A 39 3.88 -4.16 3.73
N ASN A 40 2.93 -4.96 3.27
CA ASN A 40 1.67 -4.47 2.78
C ASN A 40 0.52 -4.91 3.68
N PHE A 41 -0.18 -3.95 4.30
CA PHE A 41 -1.42 -4.20 5.01
C PHE A 41 -2.50 -4.67 4.03
N LYS A 42 -3.33 -5.62 4.44
CA LYS A 42 -4.39 -6.22 3.63
C LYS A 42 -5.61 -6.53 4.50
N SER A 43 -6.67 -5.76 4.33
CA SER A 43 -7.97 -6.06 4.95
C SER A 43 -9.08 -6.37 3.92
N GLN A 44 -8.73 -6.43 2.64
CA GLN A 44 -9.69 -6.63 1.55
C GLN A 44 -10.50 -7.92 1.64
N SER A 45 -9.92 -8.98 2.20
CA SER A 45 -10.60 -10.28 2.34
C SER A 45 -11.57 -10.35 3.51
N VAL A 46 -11.59 -9.37 4.40
CA VAL A 46 -12.39 -9.40 5.64
C VAL A 46 -13.88 -9.47 5.32
N LEU A 47 -14.39 -8.57 4.48
CA LEU A 47 -15.81 -8.52 4.09
C LEU A 47 -16.12 -9.27 2.79
N ALA A 48 -15.12 -9.79 2.09
CA ALA A 48 -15.32 -10.46 0.80
C ALA A 48 -16.07 -11.80 0.99
N ASN A 49 -17.11 -12.05 0.18
CA ASN A 49 -17.82 -13.32 0.16
C ASN A 49 -18.28 -13.80 1.56
N LEU A 50 -18.79 -12.88 2.38
CA LEU A 50 -19.48 -13.25 3.63
C LEU A 50 -20.79 -13.97 3.31
N PRO A 51 -21.33 -14.79 4.26
CA PRO A 51 -22.68 -15.31 4.17
C PRO A 51 -23.71 -14.18 3.90
N ALA A 52 -24.71 -14.47 3.08
CA ALA A 52 -25.70 -13.47 2.69
C ALA A 52 -26.43 -12.82 3.89
N GLU A 53 -26.68 -13.60 4.95
CA GLU A 53 -27.28 -13.11 6.18
C GLU A 53 -26.38 -12.11 6.92
N ASP A 54 -25.07 -12.40 7.00
CA ASP A 54 -24.09 -11.50 7.62
C ASP A 54 -23.96 -10.20 6.82
N LEU A 55 -23.92 -10.33 5.50
CA LEU A 55 -23.85 -9.18 4.61
C LEU A 55 -25.10 -8.29 4.71
N ALA A 56 -26.29 -8.90 4.82
CA ALA A 56 -27.56 -8.17 4.97
C ALA A 56 -27.56 -7.29 6.23
N ILE A 57 -27.04 -7.78 7.35
CA ILE A 57 -26.94 -7.00 8.60
C ILE A 57 -25.90 -5.88 8.43
N LEU A 58 -24.70 -6.19 7.94
CA LEU A 58 -23.65 -5.17 7.72
C LEU A 58 -24.09 -4.03 6.81
N THR A 59 -25.00 -4.30 5.88
CA THR A 59 -25.47 -3.31 4.90
C THR A 59 -26.81 -2.66 5.27
N ALA A 60 -27.46 -3.09 6.34
CA ALA A 60 -28.79 -2.63 6.72
C ALA A 60 -28.86 -1.11 6.98
N HIS A 61 -27.86 -0.57 7.67
CA HIS A 61 -27.81 0.86 8.03
C HIS A 61 -26.54 1.55 7.51
N GLN A 62 -25.87 0.95 6.51
CA GLN A 62 -24.71 1.57 5.90
C GLN A 62 -25.07 2.88 5.19
N SER A 63 -24.13 3.79 5.14
CA SER A 63 -24.23 5.00 4.34
C SER A 63 -22.99 5.20 3.48
N GLU A 64 -23.18 5.79 2.32
CA GLU A 64 -22.10 6.06 1.38
C GLU A 64 -21.85 7.56 1.29
N GLN A 65 -20.60 7.99 1.40
CA GLN A 65 -20.21 9.39 1.30
C GLN A 65 -19.02 9.54 0.35
N VAL A 66 -19.05 10.61 -0.44
CA VAL A 66 -17.94 11.04 -1.30
C VAL A 66 -17.08 12.02 -0.53
N TYR A 67 -15.77 11.75 -0.50
CA TYR A 67 -14.76 12.58 0.13
C TYR A 67 -13.86 13.17 -0.95
N GLY A 68 -13.67 14.47 -0.91
CA GLY A 68 -12.68 15.17 -1.71
C GLY A 68 -11.26 14.86 -1.22
N LYS A 69 -10.26 15.14 -2.05
CA LYS A 69 -8.86 14.95 -1.69
C LYS A 69 -8.47 15.75 -0.44
N GLY A 70 -7.88 15.08 0.55
CA GLY A 70 -7.46 15.67 1.83
C GLY A 70 -8.58 15.78 2.86
N GLU A 71 -9.81 15.43 2.49
CA GLU A 71 -10.94 15.48 3.41
C GLU A 71 -10.84 14.38 4.46
N VAL A 72 -11.07 14.75 5.72
CA VAL A 72 -10.89 13.88 6.88
C VAL A 72 -12.10 12.94 7.01
N ILE A 73 -11.84 11.64 7.14
CA ILE A 73 -12.84 10.59 7.34
C ILE A 73 -13.13 10.44 8.84
N PHE A 74 -12.09 10.33 9.66
CA PHE A 74 -12.18 10.37 11.12
C PHE A 74 -10.89 10.93 11.73
N ARG A 75 -10.95 11.37 12.98
CA ARG A 75 -9.83 12.00 13.69
C ARG A 75 -9.37 11.14 14.86
N GLU A 76 -8.05 11.13 15.10
CA GLU A 76 -7.43 10.61 16.31
C GLU A 76 -8.12 11.19 17.57
N GLY A 77 -8.34 10.36 18.58
CA GLY A 77 -8.95 10.74 19.84
C GLY A 77 -10.49 10.80 19.84
N ALA A 78 -11.16 10.73 18.68
CA ALA A 78 -12.62 10.62 18.63
C ALA A 78 -13.09 9.18 18.97
N TYR A 79 -14.28 9.05 19.52
CA TYR A 79 -14.90 7.74 19.73
C TYR A 79 -15.46 7.17 18.42
N PRO A 80 -15.24 5.88 18.14
CA PRO A 80 -15.74 5.27 16.91
C PRO A 80 -17.25 5.03 16.99
N SER A 81 -18.00 5.56 16.01
CA SER A 81 -19.40 5.24 15.77
C SER A 81 -19.60 4.09 14.79
N GLY A 82 -18.55 3.65 14.12
CA GLY A 82 -18.58 2.57 13.15
C GLY A 82 -17.24 2.34 12.47
N ILE A 83 -17.26 1.52 11.45
CA ILE A 83 -16.12 1.24 10.60
C ILE A 83 -16.32 1.85 9.22
N PHE A 84 -15.24 2.02 8.49
CA PHE A 84 -15.25 2.59 7.15
C PHE A 84 -14.68 1.59 6.15
N TYR A 85 -15.34 1.45 5.00
CA TYR A 85 -14.93 0.61 3.89
C TYR A 85 -14.62 1.48 2.68
N VAL A 86 -13.42 1.36 2.14
CA VAL A 86 -13.03 2.10 0.93
C VAL A 86 -13.68 1.43 -0.28
N LYS A 87 -14.71 2.04 -0.86
CA LYS A 87 -15.41 1.52 -2.04
C LYS A 87 -14.69 1.92 -3.33
N LYS A 88 -14.20 3.17 -3.38
CA LYS A 88 -13.48 3.73 -4.54
C LYS A 88 -12.47 4.76 -4.07
N GLY A 89 -11.37 4.91 -4.81
CA GLY A 89 -10.30 5.86 -4.48
C GLY A 89 -9.33 5.29 -3.44
N LYS A 90 -8.62 6.16 -2.72
CA LYS A 90 -7.62 5.80 -1.71
C LYS A 90 -7.69 6.70 -0.51
N ALA A 91 -7.44 6.15 0.66
CA ALA A 91 -7.36 6.90 1.91
C ALA A 91 -6.00 6.65 2.60
N LYS A 92 -5.55 7.59 3.42
CA LYS A 92 -4.39 7.45 4.30
C LYS A 92 -4.83 7.33 5.75
N LYS A 93 -4.12 6.50 6.53
CA LYS A 93 -4.10 6.55 7.99
C LYS A 93 -2.85 7.26 8.43
N TYR A 94 -2.97 8.20 9.36
CA TYR A 94 -1.84 9.03 9.80
C TYR A 94 -1.97 9.46 11.25
N LYS A 95 -0.82 9.75 11.86
CA LYS A 95 -0.73 10.45 13.14
C LYS A 95 -0.26 11.87 12.92
N VAL A 96 -0.79 12.79 13.74
CA VAL A 96 -0.29 14.15 13.77
C VAL A 96 0.94 14.19 14.67
N THR A 97 2.05 14.73 14.17
CA THR A 97 3.28 14.91 14.94
C THR A 97 3.18 16.13 15.86
N LYS A 98 4.09 16.25 16.83
CA LYS A 98 4.08 17.36 17.80
C LYS A 98 4.17 18.74 17.12
N ASP A 99 4.80 18.81 15.98
CA ASP A 99 5.03 20.04 15.18
C ASP A 99 3.86 20.31 14.20
N GLY A 100 2.76 19.52 14.29
CA GLY A 100 1.59 19.66 13.41
C GLY A 100 1.75 18.99 12.04
N GLY A 101 2.87 18.34 11.76
CA GLY A 101 3.07 17.52 10.57
C GLY A 101 2.28 16.21 10.63
N GLU A 102 2.33 15.45 9.56
CA GLU A 102 1.68 14.14 9.48
C GLU A 102 2.74 13.03 9.33
N GLN A 103 2.54 11.91 10.01
CA GLN A 103 3.22 10.66 9.72
C GLN A 103 2.20 9.69 9.15
N ILE A 104 2.28 9.40 7.87
CA ILE A 104 1.41 8.41 7.24
C ILE A 104 1.88 7.01 7.65
N ILE A 105 0.96 6.23 8.21
CA ILE A 105 1.19 4.86 8.65
C ILE A 105 0.85 3.89 7.52
N TYR A 106 -0.22 4.20 6.77
CA TYR A 106 -0.83 3.28 5.85
C TYR A 106 -1.62 3.97 4.74
N VAL A 107 -1.62 3.39 3.55
CA VAL A 107 -2.47 3.79 2.42
C VAL A 107 -3.47 2.68 2.15
N ALA A 108 -4.75 2.95 2.32
CA ALA A 108 -5.85 2.03 2.09
C ALA A 108 -6.34 2.12 0.64
N ASN A 109 -6.57 0.94 0.05
CA ASN A 109 -7.13 0.75 -1.30
C ASN A 109 -8.61 0.40 -1.25
N PRO A 110 -9.31 0.42 -2.40
CA PRO A 110 -10.65 -0.15 -2.51
C PRO A 110 -10.70 -1.59 -1.96
N GLY A 111 -11.75 -1.88 -1.19
CA GLY A 111 -11.93 -3.15 -0.51
C GLY A 111 -11.36 -3.21 0.90
N GLU A 112 -10.57 -2.23 1.33
CA GLU A 112 -9.94 -2.23 2.65
C GLU A 112 -10.78 -1.48 3.70
N LEU A 113 -10.60 -1.90 4.96
CA LEU A 113 -11.31 -1.36 6.13
C LEU A 113 -10.44 -0.36 6.89
N LEU A 114 -11.09 0.66 7.45
CA LEU A 114 -10.49 1.66 8.32
C LEU A 114 -11.31 1.77 9.62
N GLY A 115 -10.65 2.12 10.72
CA GLY A 115 -11.29 2.43 12.00
C GLY A 115 -11.75 1.22 12.83
N TYR A 116 -11.70 0.01 12.30
CA TYR A 116 -12.18 -1.19 12.98
C TYR A 116 -11.38 -1.57 14.22
N HIS A 117 -10.11 -1.21 14.31
CA HIS A 117 -9.28 -1.45 15.51
C HIS A 117 -9.88 -0.77 16.75
N ALA A 118 -10.26 0.51 16.64
CA ALA A 118 -10.85 1.27 17.74
C ALA A 118 -12.23 0.73 18.15
N VAL A 119 -13.02 0.25 17.17
CA VAL A 119 -14.32 -0.41 17.44
C VAL A 119 -14.12 -1.72 18.21
N LEU A 120 -13.10 -2.52 17.83
CA LEU A 120 -12.78 -3.79 18.49
C LEU A 120 -12.19 -3.60 19.88
N GLU A 121 -11.32 -2.60 20.06
CA GLU A 121 -10.71 -2.26 21.34
C GLU A 121 -11.74 -1.62 22.29
N GLY A 122 -12.75 -0.94 21.76
CA GLY A 122 -13.74 -0.21 22.54
C GLY A 122 -13.23 1.14 23.05
N ASP A 123 -12.19 1.69 22.43
CA ASP A 123 -11.55 2.95 22.78
C ASP A 123 -11.53 3.92 21.59
N ARG A 124 -10.91 5.06 21.78
CA ARG A 124 -10.78 6.15 20.79
C ARG A 124 -9.91 5.75 19.60
N TYR A 125 -10.12 6.39 18.45
CA TYR A 125 -9.23 6.18 17.30
C TYR A 125 -7.78 6.50 17.69
N PRO A 126 -6.84 5.56 17.51
CA PRO A 126 -5.42 5.79 17.78
C PRO A 126 -4.73 6.63 16.69
N ASP A 127 -5.40 6.84 15.57
CA ASP A 127 -4.92 7.55 14.39
C ASP A 127 -6.06 8.29 13.69
N SER A 128 -5.73 9.12 12.69
CA SER A 128 -6.68 9.80 11.81
C SER A 128 -6.72 9.11 10.44
N ALA A 129 -7.82 9.30 9.70
CA ALA A 129 -7.88 8.93 8.29
C ALA A 129 -8.39 10.09 7.43
N ALA A 130 -7.83 10.22 6.21
CA ALA A 130 -8.22 11.20 5.21
C ALA A 130 -8.08 10.64 3.80
N SER A 131 -8.85 11.19 2.85
CA SER A 131 -8.79 10.81 1.44
C SER A 131 -7.50 11.32 0.77
N LEU A 132 -6.83 10.48 -0.01
CA LEU A 132 -5.66 10.85 -0.84
C LEU A 132 -6.07 11.38 -2.23
N GLU A 133 -7.25 11.03 -2.67
CA GLU A 133 -7.87 11.40 -3.95
C GLU A 133 -9.39 11.44 -3.76
N ASN A 134 -10.16 11.82 -4.78
CA ASN A 134 -11.62 11.73 -4.69
C ASN A 134 -12.02 10.27 -4.46
N SER A 135 -12.62 10.01 -3.31
CA SER A 135 -12.89 8.67 -2.80
C SER A 135 -14.34 8.51 -2.38
N THR A 136 -14.86 7.31 -2.57
CA THR A 136 -16.17 6.92 -2.06
C THR A 136 -15.96 5.95 -0.89
N ILE A 137 -16.44 6.33 0.28
CA ILE A 137 -16.29 5.57 1.52
C ILE A 137 -17.68 5.15 2.01
N VAL A 138 -17.80 3.89 2.38
CA VAL A 138 -19.00 3.35 3.01
C VAL A 138 -18.77 3.31 4.52
N PHE A 139 -19.66 3.92 5.26
CA PHE A 139 -19.72 3.83 6.71
C PHE A 139 -20.65 2.69 7.11
N ILE A 140 -20.21 1.84 8.03
CA ILE A 140 -20.98 0.74 8.62
C ILE A 140 -21.07 1.01 10.13
N PRO A 141 -22.27 1.13 10.72
CA PRO A 141 -22.45 1.37 12.14
C PRO A 141 -21.75 0.33 13.02
N LYS A 142 -21.28 0.78 14.18
CA LYS A 142 -20.60 -0.07 15.16
C LYS A 142 -21.47 -1.24 15.60
N GLU A 143 -22.75 -1.00 15.81
CA GLU A 143 -23.72 -1.97 16.27
C GLU A 143 -23.86 -3.12 15.25
N ASP A 144 -24.05 -2.79 13.97
CA ASP A 144 -24.19 -3.78 12.90
C ASP A 144 -22.90 -4.61 12.74
N PHE A 145 -21.75 -3.94 12.84
CA PHE A 145 -20.45 -4.62 12.74
C PHE A 145 -20.21 -5.58 13.90
N LEU A 146 -20.48 -5.14 15.14
CA LEU A 146 -20.31 -5.97 16.35
C LEU A 146 -21.31 -7.11 16.41
N GLU A 147 -22.57 -6.92 15.96
CA GLU A 147 -23.55 -7.98 15.86
C GLU A 147 -23.05 -9.10 14.95
N VAL A 148 -22.61 -8.76 13.73
CA VAL A 148 -22.10 -9.77 12.80
C VAL A 148 -20.81 -10.40 13.32
N LEU A 149 -19.95 -9.63 13.96
CA LEU A 149 -18.71 -10.17 14.55
C LEU A 149 -18.99 -11.26 15.60
N GLN A 150 -20.03 -11.10 16.43
CA GLN A 150 -20.38 -12.06 17.46
C GLN A 150 -21.00 -13.35 16.90
N ARG A 151 -21.76 -13.26 15.80
CA ARG A 151 -22.48 -14.41 15.23
C ARG A 151 -21.77 -15.11 14.09
N SER A 152 -20.81 -14.46 13.43
CA SER A 152 -20.12 -14.97 12.23
C SER A 152 -18.71 -15.48 12.55
N PRO A 153 -18.49 -16.79 12.66
CA PRO A 153 -17.15 -17.35 12.81
C PRO A 153 -16.24 -17.03 11.60
N VAL A 154 -16.85 -16.82 10.43
CA VAL A 154 -16.12 -16.47 9.21
C VAL A 154 -15.52 -15.08 9.32
N LEU A 155 -16.31 -14.07 9.72
CA LEU A 155 -15.82 -12.70 9.91
C LEU A 155 -14.76 -12.65 11.01
N SER A 156 -15.04 -13.26 12.17
CA SER A 156 -14.13 -13.29 13.31
C SER A 156 -12.79 -13.93 12.97
N SER A 157 -12.79 -15.08 12.27
CA SER A 157 -11.57 -15.75 11.84
C SER A 157 -10.76 -14.91 10.85
N ARG A 158 -11.41 -14.22 9.91
CA ARG A 158 -10.75 -13.33 8.95
C ARG A 158 -10.15 -12.12 9.62
N LEU A 159 -10.87 -11.49 10.56
CA LEU A 159 -10.35 -10.37 11.34
C LEU A 159 -9.13 -10.76 12.17
N LEU A 160 -9.16 -11.90 12.86
CA LEU A 160 -8.00 -12.38 13.61
C LEU A 160 -6.77 -12.60 12.73
N LYS A 161 -6.95 -13.19 11.54
CA LYS A 161 -5.85 -13.35 10.57
C LYS A 161 -5.33 -12.00 10.08
N THR A 162 -6.23 -11.07 9.77
CA THR A 162 -5.86 -9.71 9.33
C THR A 162 -5.10 -8.97 10.41
N LEU A 163 -5.59 -8.97 11.67
CA LEU A 163 -4.90 -8.34 12.79
C LEU A 163 -3.52 -8.95 13.05
N SER A 164 -3.40 -10.28 12.99
CA SER A 164 -2.10 -10.96 13.13
C SER A 164 -1.13 -10.58 12.01
N HIS A 165 -1.62 -10.46 10.79
CA HIS A 165 -0.83 -10.01 9.65
C HIS A 165 -0.40 -8.54 9.81
N GLU A 166 -1.32 -7.64 10.18
CA GLU A 166 -1.04 -6.22 10.39
C GLU A 166 -0.04 -6.01 11.53
N PHE A 167 -0.14 -6.78 12.61
CA PHE A 167 0.86 -6.77 13.67
C PHE A 167 2.25 -7.12 13.14
N ALA A 168 2.39 -8.17 12.32
CA ALA A 168 3.67 -8.55 11.72
C ALA A 168 4.22 -7.44 10.79
N VAL A 169 3.36 -6.81 9.99
CA VAL A 169 3.76 -5.65 9.16
C VAL A 169 4.21 -4.47 10.01
N MET A 170 3.54 -4.19 11.13
CA MET A 170 3.93 -3.12 12.05
C MET A 170 5.29 -3.39 12.68
N VAL A 171 5.57 -4.62 13.13
CA VAL A 171 6.88 -5.02 13.67
C VAL A 171 7.99 -4.81 12.62
N ASN A 172 7.77 -5.22 11.37
CA ASN A 172 8.70 -4.97 10.29
C ASN A 172 8.92 -3.47 10.05
N SER A 173 7.84 -2.67 10.09
CA SER A 173 7.91 -1.23 9.89
C SER A 173 8.71 -0.51 10.97
N LEU A 174 8.66 -0.96 12.22
CA LEU A 174 9.50 -0.40 13.30
C LEU A 174 11.00 -0.53 12.99
N THR A 175 11.43 -1.69 12.48
CA THR A 175 12.82 -1.90 12.09
C THR A 175 13.25 -1.03 10.91
N LEU A 176 12.31 -0.73 10.01
CA LEU A 176 12.53 0.13 8.85
C LEU A 176 12.98 1.54 9.28
N PHE A 177 12.25 2.15 10.21
CA PHE A 177 12.55 3.51 10.67
C PHE A 177 13.84 3.62 11.50
N THR A 178 14.20 2.58 12.20
CA THR A 178 15.38 2.56 13.10
C THR A 178 16.68 2.16 12.40
N GLN A 179 16.63 1.34 11.35
CA GLN A 179 17.81 0.71 10.76
C GLN A 179 18.09 1.11 9.31
N ARG A 180 17.16 1.80 8.64
CA ARG A 180 17.27 2.10 7.21
C ARG A 180 17.41 3.58 6.93
N THR A 181 18.22 3.89 5.93
CA THR A 181 18.35 5.25 5.40
C THR A 181 17.05 5.72 4.73
N VAL A 182 16.88 7.02 4.58
CA VAL A 182 15.71 7.59 3.86
C VAL A 182 15.64 7.07 2.42
N ARG A 183 16.78 6.87 1.77
CA ARG A 183 16.86 6.33 0.41
C ARG A 183 16.31 4.89 0.33
N GLU A 184 16.69 4.02 1.26
CA GLU A 184 16.19 2.64 1.35
C GLU A 184 14.71 2.60 1.68
N ARG A 185 14.26 3.43 2.64
CA ARG A 185 12.84 3.55 3.00
C ARG A 185 11.98 4.02 1.82
N LEU A 186 12.46 5.03 1.07
CA LEU A 186 11.77 5.52 -0.12
C LEU A 186 11.67 4.44 -1.20
N ALA A 187 12.74 3.72 -1.45
CA ALA A 187 12.75 2.63 -2.43
C ALA A 187 11.72 1.54 -2.06
N LEU A 188 11.69 1.10 -0.79
CA LEU A 188 10.71 0.14 -0.31
C LEU A 188 9.27 0.66 -0.46
N GLN A 189 9.02 1.91 -0.03
CA GLN A 189 7.67 2.48 -0.13
C GLN A 189 7.20 2.61 -1.58
N LEU A 190 8.10 2.91 -2.52
CA LEU A 190 7.76 2.92 -3.95
C LEU A 190 7.42 1.52 -4.47
N VAL A 191 8.09 0.46 -4.01
CA VAL A 191 7.72 -0.93 -4.32
C VAL A 191 6.33 -1.27 -3.78
N VAL A 192 6.05 -0.95 -2.52
CA VAL A 192 4.74 -1.19 -1.88
C VAL A 192 3.63 -0.40 -2.58
N LEU A 193 3.85 0.89 -2.83
CA LEU A 193 2.88 1.75 -3.53
C LEU A 193 2.62 1.27 -4.96
N ARG A 194 3.66 0.83 -5.69
CA ARG A 194 3.46 0.26 -7.02
C ARG A 194 2.48 -0.90 -6.99
N GLU A 195 2.61 -1.82 -6.05
CA GLU A 195 1.65 -2.93 -5.92
C GLU A 195 0.25 -2.45 -5.52
N LYS A 196 0.14 -1.44 -4.64
CA LYS A 196 -1.16 -0.85 -4.27
C LYS A 196 -1.84 -0.11 -5.42
N TYR A 197 -1.08 0.48 -6.34
CA TYR A 197 -1.61 1.20 -7.50
C TYR A 197 -1.85 0.30 -8.74
N LYS A 198 -1.61 -1.01 -8.63
CA LYS A 198 -1.91 -2.00 -9.67
C LYS A 198 -3.40 -2.39 -9.79
N VAL A 199 -4.31 -1.74 -9.08
CA VAL A 199 -5.72 -2.17 -8.97
C VAL A 199 -6.42 -2.34 -10.33
N ASP A 200 -6.03 -1.53 -11.33
CA ASP A 200 -6.54 -1.58 -12.71
C ASP A 200 -5.48 -2.05 -13.71
N PHE A 201 -4.58 -2.91 -13.27
CA PHE A 201 -3.42 -3.32 -14.04
C PHE A 201 -3.81 -4.10 -15.29
N GLN A 202 -3.47 -3.54 -16.45
CA GLN A 202 -3.44 -4.27 -17.72
C GLN A 202 -1.99 -4.67 -18.05
N PRO A 203 -1.73 -5.93 -18.43
CA PRO A 203 -0.39 -6.36 -18.82
C PRO A 203 0.22 -5.42 -19.88
N GLY A 204 1.44 -4.97 -19.63
CA GLY A 204 2.15 -4.04 -20.54
C GLY A 204 1.95 -2.55 -20.27
N MET A 205 1.04 -2.17 -19.35
CA MET A 205 0.86 -0.76 -18.97
C MET A 205 1.70 -0.40 -17.74
N PRO A 206 2.33 0.80 -17.72
CA PRO A 206 3.08 1.25 -16.56
C PRO A 206 2.16 1.57 -15.39
N VAL A 207 2.55 1.18 -14.16
CA VAL A 207 1.84 1.55 -12.95
C VAL A 207 2.20 2.99 -12.57
N GLU A 208 1.20 3.88 -12.53
CA GLU A 208 1.34 5.27 -12.13
C GLU A 208 0.97 5.45 -10.66
N ILE A 209 1.96 5.80 -9.82
CA ILE A 209 1.74 6.17 -8.42
C ILE A 209 1.39 7.66 -8.37
N ASN A 210 0.13 7.99 -8.09
CA ASN A 210 -0.33 9.37 -8.00
C ASN A 210 -0.37 9.84 -6.53
N LEU A 211 0.79 10.15 -5.97
CA LEU A 211 0.95 10.61 -4.60
C LEU A 211 1.72 11.95 -4.58
N SER A 212 1.35 12.89 -3.69
CA SER A 212 2.10 14.13 -3.55
C SER A 212 3.49 13.88 -2.95
N ARG A 213 4.44 14.78 -3.20
CA ARG A 213 5.78 14.68 -2.60
C ARG A 213 5.72 14.86 -1.09
N GLU A 214 4.74 15.63 -0.60
CA GLU A 214 4.44 15.78 0.83
C GLU A 214 3.93 14.48 1.44
N ASP A 215 2.87 13.86 0.85
CA ASP A 215 2.36 12.58 1.35
C ASP A 215 3.44 11.49 1.29
N LEU A 216 4.30 11.50 0.27
CA LEU A 216 5.41 10.56 0.17
C LEU A 216 6.47 10.81 1.25
N ALA A 217 6.78 12.07 1.55
CA ALA A 217 7.68 12.44 2.64
C ALA A 217 7.11 12.00 3.99
N ASN A 218 5.83 12.25 4.22
CA ASN A 218 5.10 11.83 5.41
C ASN A 218 5.04 10.30 5.57
N LEU A 219 4.97 9.55 4.47
CA LEU A 219 4.98 8.08 4.49
C LEU A 219 6.38 7.53 4.80
N VAL A 220 7.42 8.17 4.28
CA VAL A 220 8.83 7.73 4.44
C VAL A 220 9.44 8.23 5.76
N GLY A 221 8.85 9.24 6.39
CA GLY A 221 9.41 9.90 7.58
C GLY A 221 10.63 10.75 7.22
N SER A 222 10.46 11.71 6.29
CA SER A 222 11.52 12.61 5.83
C SER A 222 10.94 13.96 5.41
N THR A 223 11.79 14.91 5.01
CA THR A 223 11.33 16.18 4.46
C THR A 223 11.01 16.04 2.96
N ARG A 224 10.11 16.90 2.48
CA ARG A 224 9.72 16.96 1.06
C ARG A 224 10.92 17.21 0.15
N GLU A 225 11.83 18.11 0.55
CA GLU A 225 13.04 18.47 -0.19
C GLU A 225 13.95 17.26 -0.37
N ASN A 226 14.15 16.47 0.69
CA ASN A 226 14.97 15.26 0.64
C ASN A 226 14.35 14.22 -0.27
N ILE A 227 13.03 14.02 -0.23
CA ILE A 227 12.32 13.11 -1.15
C ILE A 227 12.46 13.57 -2.60
N VAL A 228 12.31 14.87 -2.89
CA VAL A 228 12.48 15.41 -4.25
C VAL A 228 13.89 15.13 -4.76
N ARG A 229 14.93 15.35 -3.94
CA ARG A 229 16.32 15.07 -4.30
C ARG A 229 16.55 13.59 -4.63
N ILE A 230 16.09 12.67 -3.76
CA ILE A 230 16.27 11.22 -3.99
C ILE A 230 15.48 10.74 -5.22
N LEU A 231 14.28 11.28 -5.46
CA LEU A 231 13.51 10.95 -6.68
C LEU A 231 14.23 11.44 -7.94
N SER A 232 14.93 12.58 -7.91
CA SER A 232 15.75 13.05 -9.03
C SER A 232 16.92 12.10 -9.30
N GLU A 233 17.62 11.66 -8.25
CA GLU A 233 18.68 10.64 -8.37
C GLU A 233 18.15 9.33 -8.99
N PHE A 234 16.97 8.85 -8.55
CA PHE A 234 16.36 7.64 -9.12
C PHE A 234 15.95 7.83 -10.58
N LYS A 235 15.51 9.04 -10.96
CA LYS A 235 15.17 9.39 -12.32
C LYS A 235 16.42 9.42 -13.22
N GLU A 236 17.50 10.06 -12.77
CA GLU A 236 18.79 10.11 -13.48
C GLU A 236 19.38 8.71 -13.69
N ALA A 237 19.20 7.81 -12.72
CA ALA A 237 19.59 6.40 -12.81
C ALA A 237 18.64 5.54 -13.68
N GLY A 238 17.59 6.12 -14.28
CA GLY A 238 16.63 5.38 -15.12
C GLY A 238 15.71 4.41 -14.33
N ILE A 239 15.64 4.56 -13.00
CA ILE A 239 14.85 3.67 -12.14
C ILE A 239 13.36 4.03 -12.19
N LEU A 240 13.04 5.30 -12.33
CA LEU A 240 11.69 5.81 -12.43
C LEU A 240 11.58 7.04 -13.32
N GLU A 241 10.38 7.38 -13.73
CA GLU A 241 10.02 8.66 -14.32
C GLU A 241 9.07 9.44 -13.42
N THR A 242 9.06 10.78 -13.59
CA THR A 242 8.13 11.66 -12.91
C THR A 242 7.43 12.57 -13.91
N LYS A 243 6.08 12.61 -13.86
CA LYS A 243 5.23 13.49 -14.66
C LYS A 243 4.30 14.26 -13.70
N GLY A 244 4.70 15.49 -13.32
CA GLY A 244 4.02 16.25 -12.27
C GLY A 244 4.00 15.46 -10.94
N ARG A 245 2.81 15.09 -10.47
CA ARG A 245 2.65 14.29 -9.23
C ARG A 245 2.84 12.80 -9.43
N LYS A 246 2.70 12.31 -10.66
CA LYS A 246 2.79 10.89 -10.99
C LYS A 246 4.24 10.41 -10.94
N ILE A 247 4.45 9.24 -10.38
CA ILE A 247 5.71 8.50 -10.36
C ILE A 247 5.46 7.19 -11.09
N ILE A 248 6.30 6.90 -12.09
CA ILE A 248 6.21 5.70 -12.91
C ILE A 248 7.47 4.89 -12.66
N VAL A 249 7.35 3.73 -12.03
CA VAL A 249 8.49 2.85 -11.78
C VAL A 249 8.87 2.14 -13.08
N GLN A 250 10.09 2.37 -13.55
CA GLN A 250 10.66 1.76 -14.75
C GLN A 250 11.39 0.45 -14.41
N ASN A 251 12.15 0.45 -13.32
CA ASN A 251 12.94 -0.70 -12.88
C ASN A 251 12.65 -1.04 -11.42
N VAL A 252 11.70 -1.96 -11.20
CA VAL A 252 11.32 -2.39 -9.84
C VAL A 252 12.40 -3.22 -9.17
N VAL A 253 13.21 -3.96 -9.94
CA VAL A 253 14.31 -4.78 -9.40
C VAL A 253 15.36 -3.88 -8.75
N ALA A 254 15.75 -2.80 -9.44
CA ALA A 254 16.67 -1.81 -8.88
C ALA A 254 16.13 -1.16 -7.59
N LEU A 255 14.82 -0.90 -7.49
CA LEU A 255 14.23 -0.41 -6.24
C LEU A 255 14.31 -1.45 -5.12
N ILE A 256 14.07 -2.73 -5.42
CA ILE A 256 14.17 -3.84 -4.45
C ILE A 256 15.62 -3.96 -3.94
N ASP A 257 16.60 -3.87 -4.83
CA ASP A 257 18.02 -3.91 -4.47
C ASP A 257 18.41 -2.72 -3.57
N ILE A 258 17.95 -1.49 -3.92
CA ILE A 258 18.18 -0.29 -3.10
C ILE A 258 17.49 -0.40 -1.74
N ALA A 259 16.30 -0.97 -1.68
CA ALA A 259 15.59 -1.20 -0.42
C ALA A 259 16.37 -2.12 0.53
N ASN A 260 17.33 -2.89 -0.01
CA ASN A 260 18.29 -3.73 0.71
C ASN A 260 17.60 -4.70 1.69
N TYR A 261 16.51 -5.31 1.24
CA TYR A 261 15.71 -6.24 2.02
C TYR A 261 16.04 -7.67 1.58
N LYS A 262 16.98 -8.27 2.28
CA LYS A 262 17.28 -9.72 2.18
C LYS A 262 16.77 -10.43 3.43
#